data_c23b246092f08eee8d5267bd5cf5c47a
#
_entry.id   c23b246092f08eee8d5267bd5cf5c47a
#
_cell.length_a   1.000
_cell.length_b   1.000
_cell.length_c   1.000
_cell.angle_alpha   90.00
_cell.angle_beta   90.00
_cell.angle_gamma   90.00
#
_symmetry.space_group_name_H-M   'P 1'
#
loop_
_entity.id
_entity.type
_entity.pdbx_description
1 polymer ?
#
loop_
_entity_poly.entity_id
_entity_poly.type
_entity_poly.pdbx_seq_one_letter_code
_entity_poly.pdbx_strand_id
1 'polypeptide(L)'
;DRPPARPVVAVHRVQRPTLVLGSTQPTDLIVDATAPTREGWEVARRRSGGGLVVLLPGDGVWVDVFVPASHPRWDPDVNEAFHWLGHVLAAALTPALHRASTAPPIVHTGPLAGGAAGRLYCFAGVGPGEVIVPGPGGIPRKLVGISQRRNRAGARFQCLVALRHEPTPAVALISDRYRSAMEQAMQATIAGWPPGDALPTPGELESRIVGALSRAL
;
A
#
# COMPACT_ATOMS: atom_id res chain seq x y z
N ASP A 1 -14.18 -18.64 -11.17
CA ASP A 1 -13.44 -17.97 -12.26
C ASP A 1 -12.06 -18.59 -12.40
N ARG A 2 -11.71 -18.94 -13.63
CA ARG A 2 -10.39 -19.51 -13.92
C ARG A 2 -9.34 -18.40 -13.79
N PRO A 3 -8.23 -18.63 -13.04
CA PRO A 3 -7.18 -17.62 -12.89
C PRO A 3 -6.58 -17.28 -14.25
N PRO A 4 -6.12 -16.03 -14.45
CA PRO A 4 -5.47 -15.62 -15.68
C PRO A 4 -4.24 -16.48 -15.99
N ALA A 5 -4.07 -16.86 -17.26
CA ALA A 5 -2.90 -17.62 -17.71
C ALA A 5 -1.67 -16.72 -17.99
N ARG A 6 -1.85 -15.40 -17.99
CA ARG A 6 -0.82 -14.39 -18.21
C ARG A 6 -0.82 -13.39 -17.05
N PRO A 7 0.28 -12.66 -16.83
CA PRO A 7 0.28 -11.55 -15.89
C PRO A 7 -0.82 -10.53 -16.22
N VAL A 8 -1.40 -9.95 -15.16
CA VAL A 8 -2.43 -8.92 -15.29
C VAL A 8 -2.07 -7.77 -14.37
N VAL A 9 -2.13 -6.55 -14.90
CA VAL A 9 -2.05 -5.30 -14.16
C VAL A 9 -3.42 -4.65 -14.19
N ALA A 10 -3.99 -4.36 -13.02
CA ALA A 10 -5.27 -3.69 -12.89
C ALA A 10 -5.12 -2.45 -12.01
N VAL A 11 -5.58 -1.30 -12.50
CA VAL A 11 -5.60 -0.06 -11.74
C VAL A 11 -6.98 0.15 -11.15
N HIS A 12 -7.02 0.48 -9.87
CA HIS A 12 -8.26 0.75 -9.15
C HIS A 12 -8.33 2.23 -8.77
N ARG A 13 -9.46 2.84 -9.05
CA ARG A 13 -9.74 4.23 -8.66
C ARG A 13 -10.62 4.24 -7.43
N VAL A 14 -10.12 4.86 -6.37
CA VAL A 14 -10.88 5.07 -5.14
C VAL A 14 -11.93 6.14 -5.41
N GLN A 15 -13.21 5.75 -5.34
CA GLN A 15 -14.36 6.63 -5.60
C GLN A 15 -14.88 7.27 -4.33
N ARG A 16 -14.74 6.59 -3.20
CA ARG A 16 -15.22 7.01 -1.88
C ARG A 16 -14.18 6.73 -0.82
N PRO A 17 -14.18 7.47 0.29
CA PRO A 17 -13.38 7.12 1.44
C PRO A 17 -13.62 5.66 1.84
N THR A 18 -12.56 4.88 2.00
CA THR A 18 -12.69 3.43 2.22
C THR A 18 -11.70 2.96 3.29
N LEU A 19 -12.20 2.19 4.26
CA LEU A 19 -11.40 1.44 5.22
C LEU A 19 -11.18 0.03 4.68
N VAL A 20 -9.94 -0.34 4.42
CA VAL A 20 -9.59 -1.69 3.94
C VAL A 20 -8.93 -2.48 5.03
N LEU A 21 -9.67 -3.42 5.64
CA LEU A 21 -9.14 -4.32 6.66
C LEU A 21 -8.28 -5.41 6.02
N GLY A 22 -7.19 -5.78 6.69
CA GLY A 22 -6.45 -6.99 6.38
C GLY A 22 -7.26 -8.26 6.71
N SER A 23 -6.91 -9.38 6.07
CA SER A 23 -7.68 -10.64 6.22
C SER A 23 -7.77 -11.17 7.64
N THR A 24 -6.79 -10.87 8.49
CA THR A 24 -6.67 -11.36 9.87
C THR A 24 -7.05 -10.31 10.92
N GLN A 25 -7.42 -9.10 10.51
CA GLN A 25 -7.83 -8.08 11.48
C GLN A 25 -9.17 -8.41 12.12
N PRO A 26 -9.38 -8.02 13.40
CA PRO A 26 -10.63 -8.27 14.12
C PRO A 26 -11.83 -7.63 13.38
N THR A 27 -12.98 -8.27 13.47
CA THR A 27 -14.22 -7.73 12.88
C THR A 27 -14.75 -6.55 13.70
N ASP A 28 -14.45 -6.50 15.00
CA ASP A 28 -14.80 -5.44 15.92
C ASP A 28 -13.82 -4.25 15.90
N LEU A 29 -12.89 -4.20 14.94
CA LEU A 29 -12.00 -3.05 14.75
C LEU A 29 -12.76 -1.77 14.40
N ILE A 30 -13.87 -1.90 13.68
CA ILE A 30 -14.77 -0.80 13.30
C ILE A 30 -15.92 -0.71 14.30
N VAL A 31 -16.28 0.51 14.72
CA VAL A 31 -17.27 0.79 15.80
C VAL A 31 -18.59 0.08 15.57
N ASP A 32 -19.16 0.22 14.39
CA ASP A 32 -20.46 -0.33 13.99
C ASP A 32 -20.40 -0.56 12.49
N ALA A 33 -20.85 -1.70 12.04
CA ALA A 33 -20.83 -2.06 10.61
C ALA A 33 -21.62 -1.05 9.73
N THR A 34 -22.56 -0.30 10.30
CA THR A 34 -23.37 0.69 9.58
C THR A 34 -22.84 2.11 9.71
N ALA A 35 -22.02 2.43 10.73
CA ALA A 35 -21.52 3.78 10.97
C ALA A 35 -20.71 4.33 9.77
N PRO A 36 -19.78 3.58 9.18
CA PRO A 36 -19.03 4.06 8.01
C PRO A 36 -19.95 4.49 6.86
N THR A 37 -20.98 3.70 6.55
CA THR A 37 -21.92 4.00 5.47
C THR A 37 -22.70 5.27 5.74
N ARG A 38 -23.13 5.52 6.99
CA ARG A 38 -23.82 6.76 7.39
C ARG A 38 -22.93 7.99 7.21
N GLU A 39 -21.62 7.83 7.39
CA GLU A 39 -20.63 8.91 7.22
C GLU A 39 -20.05 8.97 5.80
N GLY A 40 -20.61 8.21 4.85
CA GLY A 40 -20.17 8.19 3.47
C GLY A 40 -18.89 7.37 3.21
N TRP A 41 -18.48 6.55 4.17
CA TRP A 41 -17.35 5.64 4.04
C TRP A 41 -17.78 4.26 3.56
N GLU A 42 -16.86 3.57 2.90
CA GLU A 42 -16.98 2.15 2.61
C GLU A 42 -16.04 1.34 3.52
N VAL A 43 -16.43 0.10 3.82
CA VAL A 43 -15.58 -0.85 4.54
C VAL A 43 -15.40 -2.08 3.66
N ALA A 44 -14.16 -2.41 3.37
CA ALA A 44 -13.79 -3.60 2.62
C ALA A 44 -12.81 -4.45 3.42
N ARG A 45 -12.82 -5.76 3.17
CA ARG A 45 -11.82 -6.68 3.71
C ARG A 45 -11.05 -7.30 2.57
N ARG A 46 -9.73 -7.07 2.53
CA ARG A 46 -8.90 -7.72 1.53
C ARG A 46 -8.58 -9.17 1.96
N ARG A 47 -8.22 -9.99 0.98
CA ARG A 47 -7.84 -11.39 1.22
C ARG A 47 -6.36 -11.55 1.57
N SER A 48 -5.55 -10.50 1.42
CA SER A 48 -4.14 -10.43 1.85
C SER A 48 -4.04 -10.01 3.32
N GLY A 49 -2.94 -10.35 3.99
CA GLY A 49 -2.65 -9.94 5.36
C GLY A 49 -2.26 -8.46 5.48
N GLY A 50 -1.86 -8.07 6.68
CA GLY A 50 -1.41 -6.71 7.04
C GLY A 50 -2.45 -5.88 7.77
N GLY A 51 -2.07 -4.70 8.23
CA GLY A 51 -2.91 -3.75 8.98
C GLY A 51 -3.97 -3.05 8.12
N LEU A 52 -4.79 -2.24 8.79
CA LEU A 52 -5.79 -1.37 8.15
C LEU A 52 -5.11 -0.43 7.14
N VAL A 53 -5.78 -0.19 6.03
CA VAL A 53 -5.43 0.87 5.07
C VAL A 53 -6.60 1.84 4.96
N VAL A 54 -6.30 3.13 5.02
CA VAL A 54 -7.26 4.22 4.76
C VAL A 54 -7.04 4.67 3.32
N LEU A 55 -8.09 4.68 2.53
CA LEU A 55 -8.09 5.15 1.16
C LEU A 55 -9.01 6.36 1.03
N LEU A 56 -8.47 7.45 0.53
CA LEU A 56 -9.24 8.64 0.17
C LEU A 56 -9.14 8.89 -1.34
N PRO A 57 -10.20 9.41 -1.99
CA PRO A 57 -10.17 9.74 -3.40
C PRO A 57 -9.02 10.71 -3.73
N GLY A 58 -8.18 10.35 -4.70
CA GLY A 58 -7.06 11.18 -5.14
C GLY A 58 -5.79 11.12 -4.29
N ASP A 59 -5.80 10.41 -3.15
CA ASP A 59 -4.63 10.35 -2.26
C ASP A 59 -3.60 9.29 -2.64
N GLY A 60 -3.84 8.54 -3.69
CA GLY A 60 -2.88 7.54 -4.18
C GLY A 60 -3.33 6.80 -5.42
N VAL A 61 -2.45 5.93 -5.88
CA VAL A 61 -2.69 5.02 -7.00
C VAL A 61 -2.68 3.59 -6.47
N TRP A 62 -3.81 2.89 -6.65
CA TRP A 62 -3.92 1.47 -6.29
C TRP A 62 -3.77 0.60 -7.52
N VAL A 63 -2.78 -0.29 -7.50
CA VAL A 63 -2.51 -1.22 -8.58
C VAL A 63 -2.46 -2.64 -8.06
N ASP A 64 -3.22 -3.53 -8.69
CA ASP A 64 -3.10 -4.97 -8.50
C ASP A 64 -2.25 -5.57 -9.61
N VAL A 65 -1.33 -6.46 -9.22
CA VAL A 65 -0.51 -7.22 -10.16
C VAL A 65 -0.73 -8.71 -9.89
N PHE A 66 -1.23 -9.43 -10.86
CA PHE A 66 -1.32 -10.89 -10.80
C PHE A 66 -0.18 -11.51 -11.60
N VAL A 67 0.54 -12.45 -10.97
CA VAL A 67 1.62 -13.23 -11.59
C VAL A 67 1.26 -14.71 -11.51
N PRO A 68 1.05 -15.38 -12.65
CA PRO A 68 0.80 -16.84 -12.67
C PRO A 68 1.98 -17.63 -12.10
N ALA A 69 1.71 -18.79 -11.52
CA ALA A 69 2.76 -19.65 -10.95
C ALA A 69 3.74 -20.20 -12.00
N SER A 70 3.38 -20.17 -13.29
CA SER A 70 4.24 -20.56 -14.41
C SER A 70 5.11 -19.40 -14.96
N HIS A 71 4.95 -18.18 -14.44
CA HIS A 71 5.65 -17.01 -14.94
C HIS A 71 7.05 -16.89 -14.33
N PRO A 72 8.10 -16.45 -15.08
CA PRO A 72 9.47 -16.29 -14.54
C PRO A 72 9.59 -15.33 -13.34
N ARG A 73 8.64 -14.41 -13.14
CA ARG A 73 8.56 -13.54 -11.95
C ARG A 73 7.91 -14.21 -10.74
N TRP A 74 7.44 -15.43 -10.88
CA TRP A 74 6.96 -16.19 -9.75
C TRP A 74 8.15 -16.65 -8.89
N ASP A 75 8.06 -16.41 -7.60
CA ASP A 75 9.05 -16.86 -6.63
C ASP A 75 8.35 -17.73 -5.57
N PRO A 76 8.87 -18.92 -5.23
CA PRO A 76 8.33 -19.76 -4.16
C PRO A 76 8.49 -19.13 -2.78
N ASP A 77 9.54 -18.33 -2.54
CA ASP A 77 9.70 -17.57 -1.30
C ASP A 77 8.74 -16.38 -1.28
N VAL A 78 8.01 -16.26 -0.17
CA VAL A 78 6.99 -15.21 -0.01
C VAL A 78 7.63 -13.83 0.09
N ASN A 79 8.78 -13.71 0.76
CA ASN A 79 9.45 -12.43 0.98
C ASN A 79 10.20 -11.98 -0.27
N GLU A 80 10.95 -12.88 -0.90
CA GLU A 80 11.68 -12.59 -2.15
C GLU A 80 10.75 -12.16 -3.27
N ALA A 81 9.55 -12.77 -3.33
CA ALA A 81 8.53 -12.44 -4.33
C ALA A 81 8.10 -10.97 -4.35
N PHE A 82 8.33 -10.19 -3.28
CA PHE A 82 8.03 -8.76 -3.25
C PHE A 82 9.12 -7.89 -3.86
N HIS A 83 10.39 -8.34 -3.85
CA HIS A 83 11.54 -7.48 -4.14
C HIS A 83 11.54 -6.97 -5.58
N TRP A 84 11.29 -7.87 -6.57
CA TRP A 84 11.26 -7.45 -7.97
C TRP A 84 10.21 -6.36 -8.23
N LEU A 85 9.04 -6.49 -7.59
CA LEU A 85 7.94 -5.55 -7.75
C LEU A 85 8.28 -4.20 -7.11
N GLY A 86 8.87 -4.23 -5.91
CA GLY A 86 9.39 -3.04 -5.24
C GLY A 86 10.40 -2.28 -6.09
N HIS A 87 11.36 -2.98 -6.71
CA HIS A 87 12.34 -2.37 -7.60
C HIS A 87 11.70 -1.75 -8.86
N VAL A 88 10.71 -2.41 -9.46
CA VAL A 88 9.98 -1.84 -10.61
C VAL A 88 9.24 -0.58 -10.21
N LEU A 89 8.56 -0.59 -9.05
CA LEU A 89 7.83 0.58 -8.55
C LEU A 89 8.79 1.71 -8.16
N ALA A 90 9.89 1.42 -7.47
CA ALA A 90 10.91 2.41 -7.14
C ALA A 90 11.47 3.10 -8.39
N ALA A 91 11.83 2.31 -9.42
CA ALA A 91 12.32 2.84 -10.68
C ALA A 91 11.28 3.71 -11.40
N ALA A 92 9.99 3.34 -11.35
CA ALA A 92 8.91 4.13 -11.95
C ALA A 92 8.70 5.47 -11.24
N LEU A 93 8.94 5.53 -9.92
CA LEU A 93 8.75 6.73 -9.09
C LEU A 93 9.96 7.66 -9.13
N THR A 94 11.17 7.13 -9.33
CA THR A 94 12.44 7.89 -9.30
C THR A 94 12.42 9.18 -10.15
N PRO A 95 11.95 9.19 -11.41
CA PRO A 95 11.97 10.42 -12.21
C PRO A 95 11.05 11.53 -11.71
N ALA A 96 10.04 11.19 -10.91
CA ALA A 96 9.14 12.16 -10.31
C ALA A 96 9.65 12.70 -8.97
N LEU A 97 10.51 11.93 -8.28
CA LEU A 97 11.09 12.27 -6.98
C LEU A 97 12.36 13.14 -7.07
N HIS A 98 13.01 13.21 -8.24
CA HIS A 98 14.30 13.90 -8.40
C HIS A 98 14.27 15.43 -8.28
N ARG A 99 13.11 16.03 -8.07
CA ARG A 99 12.99 17.50 -8.01
C ARG A 99 13.25 18.10 -6.62
N ALA A 100 13.11 17.33 -5.54
CA ALA A 100 13.36 17.81 -4.18
C ALA A 100 14.10 16.80 -3.28
N SER A 101 14.11 15.50 -3.58
CA SER A 101 14.89 14.53 -2.81
C SER A 101 16.24 14.27 -3.47
N THR A 102 17.33 14.49 -2.73
CA THR A 102 18.69 14.16 -3.17
C THR A 102 18.99 12.66 -3.09
N ALA A 103 18.12 11.88 -2.48
CA ALA A 103 18.30 10.45 -2.30
C ALA A 103 17.24 9.64 -3.10
N PRO A 104 17.66 8.58 -3.81
CA PRO A 104 16.75 7.70 -4.52
C PRO A 104 15.83 6.93 -3.56
N PRO A 105 14.65 6.49 -4.03
CA PRO A 105 13.80 5.59 -3.26
C PRO A 105 14.51 4.27 -2.99
N ILE A 106 14.29 3.72 -1.80
CA ILE A 106 14.91 2.49 -1.31
C ILE A 106 13.83 1.41 -1.25
N VAL A 107 14.14 0.24 -1.76
CA VAL A 107 13.31 -0.97 -1.58
C VAL A 107 13.72 -1.65 -0.28
N HIS A 108 12.78 -1.81 0.63
CA HIS A 108 13.03 -2.53 1.88
C HIS A 108 13.13 -4.04 1.60
N THR A 109 14.27 -4.64 1.95
CA THR A 109 14.53 -6.09 1.75
C THR A 109 14.55 -6.88 3.05
N GLY A 110 14.44 -6.19 4.20
CA GLY A 110 14.43 -6.82 5.52
C GLY A 110 13.06 -7.40 5.89
N PRO A 111 12.97 -8.04 7.04
CA PRO A 111 11.70 -8.53 7.59
C PRO A 111 10.73 -7.37 7.88
N LEU A 112 9.45 -7.71 8.11
CA LEU A 112 8.45 -6.71 8.49
C LEU A 112 8.88 -5.94 9.76
N ALA A 113 9.09 -4.65 9.61
CA ALA A 113 9.36 -3.69 10.68
C ALA A 113 8.07 -2.94 11.06
N GLY A 114 8.01 -2.39 12.29
CA GLY A 114 6.84 -1.61 12.79
C GLY A 114 6.02 -2.32 13.86
N GLY A 115 6.34 -3.57 14.21
CA GLY A 115 5.78 -4.25 15.37
C GLY A 115 4.25 -4.26 15.47
N ALA A 116 3.69 -3.91 16.62
CA ALA A 116 2.24 -3.87 16.86
C ALA A 116 1.55 -2.78 16.02
N ALA A 117 2.16 -1.60 15.88
CA ALA A 117 1.63 -0.49 15.08
C ALA A 117 1.46 -0.89 13.61
N GLY A 118 2.47 -1.54 12.98
CA GLY A 118 2.40 -2.01 11.60
C GLY A 118 1.36 -3.12 11.38
N ARG A 119 1.10 -3.94 12.39
CA ARG A 119 0.00 -4.93 12.34
C ARG A 119 -1.37 -4.27 12.43
N LEU A 120 -1.47 -3.17 13.16
CA LEU A 120 -2.71 -2.44 13.33
C LEU A 120 -2.99 -1.54 12.13
N TYR A 121 -2.01 -0.72 11.72
CA TYR A 121 -2.08 0.22 10.61
C TYR A 121 -0.96 -0.06 9.60
N CYS A 122 -1.30 -0.38 8.37
CA CYS A 122 -0.38 -0.90 7.36
C CYS A 122 0.79 0.05 7.07
N PHE A 123 0.54 1.35 7.05
CA PHE A 123 1.57 2.36 6.77
C PHE A 123 2.50 2.65 7.97
N ALA A 124 2.15 2.22 9.17
CA ALA A 124 3.02 2.30 10.35
C ALA A 124 4.12 1.23 10.39
N GLY A 125 4.14 0.32 9.42
CA GLY A 125 5.20 -0.67 9.24
C GLY A 125 5.76 -0.67 7.84
N VAL A 126 6.93 -1.29 7.68
CA VAL A 126 7.59 -1.50 6.39
C VAL A 126 7.90 -2.97 6.22
N GLY A 127 7.40 -3.58 5.16
CA GLY A 127 7.60 -4.98 4.80
C GLY A 127 8.50 -5.17 3.57
N PRO A 128 8.87 -6.42 3.25
CA PRO A 128 9.68 -6.74 2.08
C PRO A 128 9.08 -6.16 0.80
N GLY A 129 9.93 -5.61 -0.05
CA GLY A 129 9.56 -5.02 -1.33
C GLY A 129 8.91 -3.63 -1.25
N GLU A 130 8.53 -3.16 -0.06
CA GLU A 130 7.92 -1.84 0.08
C GLU A 130 8.94 -0.72 -0.17
N VAL A 131 8.46 0.40 -0.72
CA VAL A 131 9.33 1.50 -1.15
C VAL A 131 9.26 2.64 -0.15
N ILE A 132 10.43 3.07 0.31
CA ILE A 132 10.63 4.17 1.25
C ILE A 132 11.56 5.22 0.66
N VAL A 133 11.48 6.44 1.15
CA VAL A 133 12.46 7.52 0.94
C VAL A 133 12.89 8.07 2.30
N PRO A 134 14.06 8.75 2.38
CA PRO A 134 14.44 9.46 3.59
C PRO A 134 13.38 10.48 4.01
N GLY A 135 13.03 10.47 5.28
CA GLY A 135 12.12 11.43 5.89
C GLY A 135 12.81 12.31 6.93
N PRO A 136 12.07 13.21 7.58
CA PRO A 136 12.59 14.09 8.62
C PRO A 136 13.27 13.32 9.75
N GLY A 137 14.41 13.82 10.23
CA GLY A 137 15.15 13.18 11.32
C GLY A 137 15.69 11.78 11.04
N GLY A 138 15.78 11.37 9.76
CA GLY A 138 16.22 10.03 9.38
C GLY A 138 15.12 8.95 9.49
N ILE A 139 13.89 9.33 9.85
CA ILE A 139 12.75 8.40 9.89
C ILE A 139 12.30 8.14 8.45
N PRO A 140 12.21 6.87 8.02
CA PRO A 140 11.80 6.56 6.65
C PRO A 140 10.35 6.98 6.39
N ARG A 141 10.12 7.57 5.21
CA ARG A 141 8.80 7.89 4.67
C ARG A 141 8.36 6.78 3.74
N LYS A 142 7.25 6.13 4.04
CA LYS A 142 6.72 5.07 3.18
C LYS A 142 5.96 5.65 1.99
N LEU A 143 6.40 5.31 0.77
CA LEU A 143 5.74 5.70 -0.47
C LEU A 143 4.84 4.59 -1.01
N VAL A 144 5.26 3.34 -0.89
CA VAL A 144 4.54 2.20 -1.46
C VAL A 144 4.33 1.13 -0.41
N GLY A 145 3.08 0.79 -0.19
CA GLY A 145 2.68 -0.40 0.55
C GLY A 145 2.35 -1.54 -0.40
N ILE A 146 2.83 -2.75 -0.11
CA ILE A 146 2.55 -3.93 -0.92
C ILE A 146 2.04 -5.06 -0.03
N SER A 147 0.92 -5.67 -0.40
CA SER A 147 0.44 -6.90 0.22
C SER A 147 0.25 -7.99 -0.82
N GLN A 148 0.37 -9.25 -0.41
CA GLN A 148 0.31 -10.39 -1.30
C GLN A 148 -0.74 -11.40 -0.85
N ARG A 149 -1.46 -11.98 -1.81
CA ARG A 149 -2.21 -13.21 -1.66
C ARG A 149 -1.73 -14.22 -2.67
N ARG A 150 -1.46 -15.44 -2.18
CA ARG A 150 -0.99 -16.56 -3.00
C ARG A 150 -1.97 -17.71 -2.99
N ASN A 151 -2.00 -18.45 -4.08
CA ASN A 151 -2.64 -19.75 -4.21
C ASN A 151 -1.87 -20.58 -5.25
N ARG A 152 -2.37 -21.80 -5.57
CA ARG A 152 -1.73 -22.68 -6.55
C ARG A 152 -1.65 -22.10 -7.97
N ALA A 153 -2.48 -21.11 -8.30
CA ALA A 153 -2.52 -20.52 -9.64
C ALA A 153 -1.52 -19.36 -9.80
N GLY A 154 -1.09 -18.72 -8.72
CA GLY A 154 -0.18 -17.58 -8.77
C GLY A 154 -0.26 -16.68 -7.54
N ALA A 155 0.33 -15.51 -7.65
CA ALA A 155 0.32 -14.46 -6.65
C ALA A 155 -0.40 -13.21 -7.16
N ARG A 156 -1.27 -12.64 -6.33
CA ARG A 156 -1.82 -11.29 -6.52
C ARG A 156 -1.16 -10.35 -5.52
N PHE A 157 -0.51 -9.35 -6.02
CA PHE A 157 0.05 -8.24 -5.25
C PHE A 157 -0.92 -7.07 -5.31
N GLN A 158 -1.16 -6.43 -4.17
CA GLN A 158 -1.95 -5.21 -4.06
C GLN A 158 -1.01 -4.10 -3.61
N CYS A 159 -0.81 -3.12 -4.48
CA CYS A 159 0.15 -2.03 -4.31
C CYS A 159 -0.59 -0.72 -4.15
N LEU A 160 -0.31 0.02 -3.08
CA LEU A 160 -0.76 1.39 -2.92
C LEU A 160 0.44 2.33 -2.96
N VAL A 161 0.51 3.18 -3.97
CA VAL A 161 1.43 4.31 -4.03
C VAL A 161 0.73 5.51 -3.39
N ALA A 162 1.22 5.94 -2.24
CA ALA A 162 0.64 7.05 -1.49
C ALA A 162 1.15 8.39 -2.02
N LEU A 163 0.24 9.26 -2.44
CA LEU A 163 0.50 10.66 -2.77
C LEU A 163 0.32 11.54 -1.54
N ARG A 164 -0.81 11.39 -0.86
CA ARG A 164 -1.11 12.03 0.41
C ARG A 164 -1.32 10.97 1.48
N HIS A 165 -1.19 11.37 2.72
CA HIS A 165 -1.42 10.47 3.84
C HIS A 165 -2.14 11.24 4.95
N GLU A 166 -3.47 11.22 4.89
CA GLU A 166 -4.37 11.92 5.81
C GLU A 166 -5.35 10.92 6.46
N PRO A 167 -4.86 10.00 7.31
CA PRO A 167 -5.71 8.94 7.87
C PRO A 167 -6.62 9.41 9.02
N THR A 168 -6.40 10.61 9.56
CA THR A 168 -7.08 11.13 10.76
C THR A 168 -8.61 11.06 10.70
N PRO A 169 -9.29 11.36 9.56
CA PRO A 169 -10.75 11.27 9.49
C PRO A 169 -11.29 9.87 9.77
N ALA A 170 -10.48 8.82 9.57
CA ALA A 170 -10.87 7.44 9.81
C ALA A 170 -10.90 7.06 11.30
N VAL A 171 -10.26 7.82 12.18
CA VAL A 171 -10.13 7.49 13.62
C VAL A 171 -11.50 7.40 14.30
N ALA A 172 -12.45 8.25 13.94
CA ALA A 172 -13.80 8.23 14.48
C ALA A 172 -14.55 6.91 14.23
N LEU A 173 -14.18 6.19 13.15
CA LEU A 173 -14.78 4.92 12.77
C LEU A 173 -14.15 3.71 13.45
N ILE A 174 -13.04 3.91 14.17
CA ILE A 174 -12.35 2.83 14.91
C ILE A 174 -13.03 2.64 16.25
N SER A 175 -13.28 1.38 16.62
CA SER A 175 -13.89 1.07 17.91
C SER A 175 -13.01 1.51 19.08
N ASP A 176 -13.63 1.88 20.21
CA ASP A 176 -12.96 2.46 21.38
C ASP A 176 -11.78 1.60 21.86
N ARG A 177 -11.95 0.28 21.79
CA ARG A 177 -10.92 -0.70 22.14
C ARG A 177 -9.59 -0.49 21.41
N TYR A 178 -9.63 -0.07 20.15
CA TYR A 178 -8.45 0.06 19.28
C TYR A 178 -8.12 1.51 18.96
N ARG A 179 -8.99 2.46 19.27
CA ARG A 179 -8.91 3.86 18.81
C ARG A 179 -7.59 4.52 19.21
N SER A 180 -7.24 4.48 20.50
CA SER A 180 -6.01 5.13 20.99
C SER A 180 -4.75 4.56 20.32
N ALA A 181 -4.65 3.24 20.22
CA ALA A 181 -3.50 2.60 19.57
C ALA A 181 -3.44 2.87 18.07
N MET A 182 -4.61 2.91 17.40
CA MET A 182 -4.71 3.25 15.98
C MET A 182 -4.31 4.70 15.72
N GLU A 183 -4.81 5.63 16.53
CA GLU A 183 -4.49 7.05 16.44
C GLU A 183 -2.99 7.29 16.62
N GLN A 184 -2.38 6.69 17.63
CA GLN A 184 -0.94 6.74 17.83
C GLN A 184 -0.15 6.18 16.65
N ALA A 185 -0.58 5.03 16.11
CA ALA A 185 0.05 4.43 14.93
C ALA A 185 -0.05 5.36 13.71
N MET A 186 -1.20 5.97 13.48
CA MET A 186 -1.41 6.90 12.37
C MET A 186 -0.59 8.17 12.51
N GLN A 187 -0.57 8.79 13.71
CA GLN A 187 0.20 10.01 14.00
C GLN A 187 1.71 9.81 13.90
N ALA A 188 2.21 8.65 14.32
CA ALA A 188 3.64 8.32 14.22
C ALA A 188 4.07 7.96 12.79
N THR A 189 3.13 7.75 11.88
CA THR A 189 3.42 7.31 10.51
C THR A 189 3.84 8.47 9.62
N ILE A 190 4.99 8.34 8.97
CA ILE A 190 5.43 9.24 7.91
C ILE A 190 5.26 8.53 6.57
N ALA A 191 4.30 8.97 5.78
CA ALA A 191 3.99 8.37 4.50
C ALA A 191 3.58 9.41 3.45
N GLY A 192 3.35 8.97 2.21
CA GLY A 192 2.98 9.82 1.10
C GLY A 192 4.16 10.52 0.44
N TRP A 193 3.86 11.39 -0.52
CA TRP A 193 4.86 12.10 -1.31
C TRP A 193 5.70 13.04 -0.44
N PRO A 194 7.02 13.18 -0.70
CA PRO A 194 7.88 14.08 0.07
C PRO A 194 7.41 15.54 -0.04
N PRO A 195 7.43 16.32 1.05
CA PRO A 195 7.14 17.75 0.99
C PRO A 195 8.25 18.46 0.21
N GLY A 196 7.85 19.48 -0.57
CA GLY A 196 8.77 20.24 -1.42
C GLY A 196 8.91 19.70 -2.84
N ASP A 197 8.53 18.46 -3.10
CA ASP A 197 8.38 17.93 -4.45
C ASP A 197 7.02 18.31 -5.04
N ALA A 198 7.01 18.63 -6.34
CA ALA A 198 5.76 18.78 -7.05
C ALA A 198 4.97 17.46 -6.97
N LEU A 199 3.79 17.50 -6.35
CA LEU A 199 2.93 16.35 -6.24
C LEU A 199 2.46 15.94 -7.63
N PRO A 200 2.82 14.73 -8.13
CA PRO A 200 2.33 14.27 -9.43
C PRO A 200 0.83 14.01 -9.36
N THR A 201 0.15 14.13 -10.47
CA THR A 201 -1.24 13.70 -10.55
C THR A 201 -1.35 12.18 -10.47
N PRO A 202 -2.46 11.63 -9.96
CA PRO A 202 -2.69 10.18 -9.99
C PRO A 202 -2.55 9.58 -11.39
N GLY A 203 -3.01 10.28 -12.44
CA GLY A 203 -2.92 9.81 -13.82
C GLY A 203 -1.50 9.75 -14.38
N GLU A 204 -0.63 10.69 -14.00
CA GLU A 204 0.79 10.64 -14.36
C GLU A 204 1.49 9.45 -13.72
N LEU A 205 1.25 9.21 -12.43
CA LEU A 205 1.80 8.05 -11.72
C LEU A 205 1.25 6.73 -12.27
N GLU A 206 -0.06 6.65 -12.51
CA GLU A 206 -0.70 5.50 -13.14
C GLU A 206 0.01 5.12 -14.43
N SER A 207 0.19 6.09 -15.34
CA SER A 207 0.84 5.87 -16.63
C SER A 207 2.28 5.37 -16.48
N ARG A 208 3.06 5.94 -15.55
CA ARG A 208 4.45 5.52 -15.27
C ARG A 208 4.50 4.11 -14.70
N ILE A 209 3.66 3.81 -13.72
CA ILE A 209 3.61 2.51 -13.03
C ILE A 209 3.18 1.41 -14.00
N VAL A 210 2.08 1.62 -14.73
CA VAL A 210 1.58 0.65 -15.71
C VAL A 210 2.61 0.41 -16.80
N GLY A 211 3.24 1.46 -17.34
CA GLY A 211 4.30 1.33 -18.33
C GLY A 211 5.53 0.56 -17.82
N ALA A 212 5.94 0.78 -16.57
CA ALA A 212 7.06 0.06 -15.97
C ALA A 212 6.71 -1.43 -15.71
N LEU A 213 5.53 -1.71 -15.19
CA LEU A 213 5.04 -3.07 -14.96
C LEU A 213 4.88 -3.85 -16.25
N SER A 214 4.33 -3.24 -17.31
CA SER A 214 4.18 -3.88 -18.63
C SER A 214 5.51 -4.26 -19.30
N ARG A 215 6.59 -3.54 -18.99
CA ARG A 215 7.94 -3.91 -19.47
C ARG A 215 8.62 -4.97 -18.61
N ALA A 216 8.20 -5.12 -17.36
CA ALA A 216 8.80 -6.06 -16.41
C ALA A 216 8.14 -7.44 -16.42
N LEU A 217 6.90 -7.53 -16.92
CA LEU A 217 6.08 -8.73 -17.04
C LEU A 217 6.04 -9.27 -18.47
#